data_66cb5b9f508f316cac6a86461c354cff
#
_entry.id   66cb5b9f508f316cac6a86461c354cff
#
_cell.length_a   1.000
_cell.length_b   1.000
_cell.length_c   1.000
_cell.angle_alpha   90.00
_cell.angle_beta   90.00
_cell.angle_gamma   90.00
#
_symmetry.space_group_name_H-M   'P 1'
#
loop_
_entity.id
_entity.type
_entity.pdbx_description
1 polymer ?
#
loop_
_entity_poly.entity_id
_entity_poly.type
_entity_poly.pdbx_seq_one_letter_code
_entity_poly.pdbx_strand_id
1 'polypeptide(L)'
;MNLISSNFGIALLAILAIGYTLNKAYKRIQLSKAKHRSIRGHAKMSRLIAKLLPFYEFDEEQFFKSDGAPNDIASLRTKGFQRLEQYFKDNFSQSISLTSDAAKGLSDLQFTGLYRVPFQYSRYVNKHLKSGSFLKSSNGTKVTDLDGNEFYDLTGSYGVNVFGNDFYKECVDKGIKKTRELGPVLGAYHPLVADNILRLKEISGMDEVSFHMSGTEAVMQAVRLARYHTGKQKLVRFCGAYHGWWDDVQPGVGNPHPVQDTFTLKEMDMQTLRVLRSRKDIACVLINPLQALHPNANAPGDSMLLGSDRSASFDRDSYSKWLKNLREVCSDRGIALILDEVFVGFRIAYKGAQEYFGVSADLVCYGKTLGGGLPVGVLCGKHRLMKRFRDDKPADICFARGTFNSHPYVMAAMNEFLEKLETRKLRDKYEGLDRIWNERARILNKHLVEKNLPVQVSNLSSIWTVSYTEPSRYNWMFQYYLKAEGIALSWVGTGRLIFSLNFSDQDFNAVLKCFVSAAEKMQEDGWWWKNPEMSNKTIKRSILREMFNAWRQSLKAI
;
A
#
# COMPACT_ATOMS: atom_id res chain seq x y z
N MET A 1 19.09 33.21 58.60
CA MET A 1 18.85 33.57 57.17
C MET A 1 18.97 32.38 56.23
N ASN A 2 19.74 31.30 56.52
CA ASN A 2 20.00 30.19 55.57
C ASN A 2 18.85 29.12 55.47
N LEU A 3 17.94 29.01 56.39
CA LEU A 3 16.86 28.01 56.33
C LEU A 3 15.65 28.44 55.42
N ILE A 4 15.40 29.75 55.32
CA ILE A 4 14.31 30.29 54.48
C ILE A 4 14.68 30.21 53.00
N SER A 5 15.99 30.42 52.64
CA SER A 5 16.47 30.33 51.26
C SER A 5 16.51 28.88 50.76
N SER A 6 16.75 27.89 51.62
CA SER A 6 16.73 26.47 51.32
C SER A 6 15.33 25.97 50.98
N ASN A 7 14.31 26.35 51.79
CA ASN A 7 12.93 25.95 51.56
C ASN A 7 12.32 26.59 50.30
N PHE A 8 12.70 27.82 49.96
CA PHE A 8 12.29 28.48 48.71
C PHE A 8 12.88 27.79 47.49
N GLY A 9 14.16 27.38 47.55
CA GLY A 9 14.82 26.62 46.49
C GLY A 9 14.15 25.27 46.25
N ILE A 10 13.82 24.53 47.30
CA ILE A 10 13.13 23.22 47.22
C ILE A 10 11.71 23.39 46.64
N ALA A 11 10.96 24.42 47.08
CA ALA A 11 9.64 24.69 46.55
C ALA A 11 9.66 25.05 45.06
N LEU A 12 10.62 25.85 44.62
CA LEU A 12 10.80 26.21 43.20
C LEU A 12 11.15 24.98 42.35
N LEU A 13 12.05 24.11 42.81
CA LEU A 13 12.39 22.87 42.12
C LEU A 13 11.19 21.92 42.04
N ALA A 14 10.39 21.82 43.10
CA ALA A 14 9.16 21.03 43.11
C ALA A 14 8.14 21.56 42.08
N ILE A 15 7.92 22.87 42.03
CA ILE A 15 7.04 23.49 41.03
C ILE A 15 7.53 23.23 39.60
N LEU A 16 8.83 23.37 39.34
CA LEU A 16 9.41 23.08 38.03
C LEU A 16 9.27 21.60 37.65
N ALA A 17 9.48 20.69 38.60
CA ALA A 17 9.31 19.25 38.40
C ALA A 17 7.85 18.87 38.12
N ILE A 18 6.91 19.46 38.86
CA ILE A 18 5.45 19.28 38.63
C ILE A 18 5.07 19.86 37.25
N GLY A 19 5.51 21.07 36.93
CA GLY A 19 5.25 21.69 35.61
C GLY A 19 5.83 20.85 34.46
N TYR A 20 7.03 20.31 34.62
CA TYR A 20 7.65 19.40 33.64
C TYR A 20 6.85 18.11 33.48
N THR A 21 6.45 17.46 34.58
CA THR A 21 5.68 16.20 34.55
C THR A 21 4.29 16.41 33.93
N LEU A 22 3.61 17.50 34.29
CA LEU A 22 2.31 17.87 33.70
C LEU A 22 2.43 18.14 32.19
N ASN A 23 3.45 18.86 31.76
CA ASN A 23 3.72 19.10 30.33
C ASN A 23 4.03 17.79 29.58
N LYS A 24 4.81 16.89 30.19
CA LYS A 24 5.11 15.55 29.63
C LYS A 24 3.84 14.69 29.52
N ALA A 25 3.00 14.69 30.56
CA ALA A 25 1.70 14.01 30.57
C ALA A 25 0.76 14.57 29.50
N TYR A 26 0.65 15.88 29.41
CA TYR A 26 -0.15 16.56 28.38
C TYR A 26 0.28 16.18 26.97
N LYS A 27 1.59 16.24 26.65
CA LYS A 27 2.13 15.82 25.35
C LYS A 27 1.86 14.35 25.05
N ARG A 28 1.89 13.47 26.05
CA ARG A 28 1.56 12.04 25.90
C ARG A 28 0.08 11.82 25.60
N ILE A 29 -0.82 12.58 26.25
CA ILE A 29 -2.26 12.55 25.97
C ILE A 29 -2.55 13.05 24.56
N GLN A 30 -1.94 14.16 24.15
CA GLN A 30 -2.05 14.70 22.80
C GLN A 30 -1.63 13.65 21.74
N LEU A 31 -0.48 13.02 21.93
CA LEU A 31 0.01 11.95 21.06
C LEU A 31 -0.96 10.76 21.02
N SER A 32 -1.52 10.37 22.16
CA SER A 32 -2.48 9.27 22.24
C SER A 32 -3.76 9.58 21.46
N LYS A 33 -4.28 10.82 21.55
CA LYS A 33 -5.46 11.28 20.80
C LYS A 33 -5.22 11.34 19.28
N ALA A 34 -3.99 11.60 18.86
CA ALA A 34 -3.60 11.64 17.45
C ALA A 34 -3.40 10.24 16.83
N LYS A 35 -3.31 9.16 17.63
CA LYS A 35 -3.23 7.79 17.13
C LYS A 35 -4.59 7.25 16.70
N HIS A 36 -4.61 6.40 15.71
CA HIS A 36 -5.81 5.68 15.32
C HIS A 36 -6.31 4.78 16.47
N ARG A 37 -7.63 4.72 16.69
CA ARG A 37 -8.24 3.97 17.81
C ARG A 37 -8.08 2.44 17.70
N SER A 38 -7.88 1.92 16.50
CA SER A 38 -7.67 0.47 16.31
C SER A 38 -6.30 0.04 16.89
N ILE A 39 -6.20 -1.24 17.23
CA ILE A 39 -4.96 -1.88 17.70
C ILE A 39 -3.77 -1.60 16.76
N ARG A 40 -4.03 -1.42 15.47
CA ARG A 40 -3.02 -1.15 14.45
C ARG A 40 -2.37 0.24 14.56
N GLY A 41 -3.07 1.23 15.14
CA GLY A 41 -2.48 2.51 15.53
C GLY A 41 -1.50 2.37 16.72
N HIS A 42 -1.45 1.20 17.36
CA HIS A 42 -0.67 0.90 18.56
C HIS A 42 0.30 -0.26 18.30
N ALA A 43 1.37 -0.01 17.56
CA ALA A 43 2.32 -1.00 17.07
C ALA A 43 2.81 -2.00 18.15
N LYS A 44 3.14 -1.53 19.35
CA LYS A 44 3.58 -2.39 20.46
C LYS A 44 2.47 -3.38 20.88
N MET A 45 1.24 -2.90 21.00
CA MET A 45 0.10 -3.74 21.39
C MET A 45 -0.28 -4.72 20.29
N SER A 46 -0.27 -4.29 19.02
CA SER A 46 -0.58 -5.17 17.89
C SER A 46 0.40 -6.35 17.78
N ARG A 47 1.70 -6.09 17.98
CA ARG A 47 2.72 -7.17 18.01
C ARG A 47 2.55 -8.12 19.20
N LEU A 48 2.21 -7.60 20.38
CA LEU A 48 1.96 -8.46 21.55
C LEU A 48 0.77 -9.38 21.30
N ILE A 49 -0.34 -8.82 20.81
CA ILE A 49 -1.56 -9.61 20.50
C ILE A 49 -1.27 -10.64 19.41
N ALA A 50 -0.55 -10.26 18.34
CA ALA A 50 -0.20 -11.20 17.28
C ALA A 50 0.58 -12.43 17.79
N LYS A 51 1.42 -12.27 18.81
CA LYS A 51 2.17 -13.38 19.43
C LYS A 51 1.32 -14.27 20.34
N LEU A 52 0.18 -13.75 20.82
CA LEU A 52 -0.71 -14.48 21.74
C LEU A 52 -1.86 -15.20 21.02
N LEU A 53 -2.09 -14.89 19.73
CA LEU A 53 -3.17 -15.50 18.97
C LEU A 53 -2.75 -16.89 18.47
N PRO A 54 -3.40 -17.97 18.93
CA PRO A 54 -3.14 -19.30 18.40
C PRO A 54 -3.78 -19.43 17.02
N PHE A 55 -3.23 -20.34 16.23
CA PHE A 55 -3.87 -20.77 14.99
C PHE A 55 -5.12 -21.59 15.32
N TYR A 56 -6.21 -21.37 14.58
CA TYR A 56 -7.37 -22.24 14.52
C TYR A 56 -7.89 -22.29 13.10
N GLU A 57 -8.59 -23.34 12.78
CA GLU A 57 -9.19 -23.54 11.47
C GLU A 57 -10.64 -23.98 11.61
N PHE A 58 -11.40 -23.73 10.58
CA PHE A 58 -12.75 -24.22 10.46
C PHE A 58 -12.75 -25.61 9.81
N ASP A 59 -13.60 -26.51 10.34
CA ASP A 59 -14.00 -27.71 9.65
C ASP A 59 -14.92 -27.37 8.45
N GLU A 60 -15.30 -28.36 7.67
CA GLU A 60 -16.10 -28.16 6.47
C GLU A 60 -17.46 -27.52 6.79
N GLU A 61 -18.13 -27.95 7.86
CA GLU A 61 -19.41 -27.38 8.25
C GLU A 61 -19.26 -25.91 8.66
N GLN A 62 -18.29 -25.60 9.50
CA GLN A 62 -18.00 -24.24 9.93
C GLN A 62 -17.55 -23.35 8.76
N PHE A 63 -16.84 -23.93 7.78
CA PHE A 63 -16.41 -23.21 6.59
C PHE A 63 -17.61 -22.62 5.83
N PHE A 64 -18.67 -23.39 5.63
CA PHE A 64 -19.85 -22.94 4.88
C PHE A 64 -20.89 -22.22 5.72
N LYS A 65 -20.84 -22.32 7.06
CA LYS A 65 -21.83 -21.76 7.99
C LYS A 65 -21.26 -20.74 8.99
N SER A 66 -20.08 -20.19 8.77
CA SER A 66 -19.43 -19.31 9.76
C SER A 66 -20.22 -18.03 10.08
N ASP A 67 -21.20 -17.67 9.26
CA ASP A 67 -22.13 -16.56 9.45
C ASP A 67 -23.51 -17.00 10.00
N GLY A 68 -23.66 -18.27 10.40
CA GLY A 68 -24.93 -18.82 10.89
C GLY A 68 -25.93 -19.17 9.79
N ALA A 69 -25.48 -19.37 8.56
CA ALA A 69 -26.35 -19.71 7.43
C ALA A 69 -27.10 -21.03 7.66
N PRO A 70 -28.37 -21.13 7.25
CA PRO A 70 -29.15 -22.38 7.30
C PRO A 70 -28.62 -23.41 6.30
N ASN A 71 -29.09 -24.66 6.43
CA ASN A 71 -28.55 -25.79 5.66
C ASN A 71 -28.73 -25.67 4.14
N ASP A 72 -29.81 -25.07 3.69
CA ASP A 72 -30.08 -24.81 2.27
C ASP A 72 -29.04 -23.84 1.66
N ILE A 73 -28.74 -22.78 2.36
CA ILE A 73 -27.69 -21.82 1.95
C ILE A 73 -26.31 -22.47 2.01
N ALA A 74 -25.99 -23.24 3.06
CA ALA A 74 -24.72 -23.97 3.15
C ALA A 74 -24.57 -24.96 1.99
N SER A 75 -25.67 -25.70 1.64
CA SER A 75 -25.67 -26.60 0.49
C SER A 75 -25.47 -25.88 -0.85
N LEU A 76 -26.06 -24.69 -1.00
CA LEU A 76 -25.87 -23.84 -2.17
C LEU A 76 -24.38 -23.40 -2.30
N ARG A 77 -23.78 -22.93 -1.20
CA ARG A 77 -22.37 -22.59 -1.13
C ARG A 77 -21.45 -23.76 -1.46
N THR A 78 -21.74 -24.93 -0.91
CA THR A 78 -20.96 -26.14 -1.20
C THR A 78 -20.98 -26.49 -2.69
N LYS A 79 -22.13 -26.45 -3.33
CA LYS A 79 -22.28 -26.68 -4.78
C LYS A 79 -21.54 -25.63 -5.61
N GLY A 80 -21.65 -24.34 -5.23
CA GLY A 80 -20.93 -23.24 -5.89
C GLY A 80 -19.41 -23.38 -5.74
N PHE A 81 -18.95 -23.74 -4.54
CA PHE A 81 -17.54 -23.98 -4.26
C PHE A 81 -16.99 -25.16 -5.08
N GLN A 82 -17.70 -26.27 -5.16
CA GLN A 82 -17.30 -27.43 -5.95
C GLN A 82 -17.25 -27.12 -7.46
N ARG A 83 -18.21 -26.35 -8.00
CA ARG A 83 -18.14 -25.86 -9.39
C ARG A 83 -16.91 -25.02 -9.64
N LEU A 84 -16.59 -24.11 -8.71
CA LEU A 84 -15.42 -23.24 -8.81
C LEU A 84 -14.11 -24.05 -8.69
N GLU A 85 -14.05 -25.03 -7.78
CA GLU A 85 -12.92 -25.95 -7.63
C GLU A 85 -12.68 -26.75 -8.92
N GLN A 86 -13.74 -27.31 -9.50
CA GLN A 86 -13.64 -28.06 -10.75
C GLN A 86 -13.18 -27.16 -11.90
N TYR A 87 -13.75 -25.95 -12.00
CA TYR A 87 -13.34 -24.98 -13.00
C TYR A 87 -11.83 -24.68 -12.92
N PHE A 88 -11.30 -24.46 -11.71
CA PHE A 88 -9.86 -24.22 -11.55
C PHE A 88 -9.00 -25.44 -11.88
N LYS A 89 -9.44 -26.63 -11.50
CA LYS A 89 -8.72 -27.87 -11.86
C LYS A 89 -8.64 -28.09 -13.37
N ASP A 90 -9.73 -27.83 -14.07
CA ASP A 90 -9.80 -28.05 -15.51
C ASP A 90 -9.02 -27.01 -16.32
N ASN A 91 -9.03 -25.75 -15.88
CA ASN A 91 -8.50 -24.63 -16.66
C ASN A 91 -7.12 -24.14 -16.22
N PHE A 92 -6.59 -24.58 -15.05
CA PHE A 92 -5.32 -24.06 -14.50
C PHE A 92 -4.33 -25.17 -14.10
N SER A 93 -4.40 -26.34 -14.73
CA SER A 93 -3.68 -27.53 -14.30
C SER A 93 -2.16 -27.35 -14.28
N GLN A 94 -1.56 -26.78 -15.36
CA GLN A 94 -0.13 -26.54 -15.46
C GLN A 94 0.33 -25.47 -14.46
N SER A 95 -0.41 -24.35 -14.39
CA SER A 95 -0.14 -23.24 -13.47
C SER A 95 -0.21 -23.67 -12.01
N ILE A 96 -1.18 -24.52 -11.65
CA ILE A 96 -1.34 -25.08 -10.29
C ILE A 96 -0.19 -26.05 -9.97
N SER A 97 0.13 -26.96 -10.88
CA SER A 97 1.21 -27.93 -10.70
C SER A 97 2.55 -27.22 -10.43
N LEU A 98 2.95 -26.33 -11.33
CA LEU A 98 4.21 -25.59 -11.18
C LEU A 98 4.22 -24.73 -9.92
N THR A 99 3.12 -24.08 -9.57
CA THR A 99 3.02 -23.28 -8.34
C THR A 99 3.19 -24.15 -7.10
N SER A 100 2.59 -25.34 -7.09
CA SER A 100 2.70 -26.28 -5.97
C SER A 100 4.12 -26.82 -5.79
N ASP A 101 4.81 -27.09 -6.90
CA ASP A 101 6.21 -27.55 -6.86
C ASP A 101 7.17 -26.43 -6.46
N ALA A 102 7.04 -25.25 -7.04
CA ALA A 102 7.87 -24.09 -6.69
C ALA A 102 7.68 -23.65 -5.25
N ALA A 103 6.49 -23.75 -4.69
CA ALA A 103 6.21 -23.41 -3.31
C ALA A 103 7.00 -24.25 -2.29
N LYS A 104 7.49 -25.46 -2.67
CA LYS A 104 8.35 -26.29 -1.79
C LYS A 104 9.71 -25.62 -1.52
N GLY A 105 10.19 -24.78 -2.46
CA GLY A 105 11.49 -24.10 -2.38
C GLY A 105 11.42 -22.57 -2.33
N LEU A 106 10.24 -21.96 -2.52
CA LEU A 106 10.07 -20.50 -2.56
C LEU A 106 9.17 -20.02 -1.40
N SER A 107 9.78 -19.47 -0.36
CA SER A 107 9.09 -19.00 0.85
C SER A 107 8.04 -17.92 0.57
N ASP A 108 8.26 -17.07 -0.42
CA ASP A 108 7.29 -16.03 -0.82
C ASP A 108 5.98 -16.64 -1.32
N LEU A 109 6.03 -17.73 -2.10
CA LEU A 109 4.83 -18.46 -2.52
C LEU A 109 4.12 -19.15 -1.37
N GLN A 110 4.87 -19.71 -0.39
CA GLN A 110 4.29 -20.28 0.82
C GLN A 110 3.53 -19.21 1.61
N PHE A 111 4.17 -18.05 1.82
CA PHE A 111 3.56 -16.93 2.52
C PHE A 111 2.30 -16.41 1.78
N THR A 112 2.40 -16.12 0.49
CA THR A 112 1.28 -15.60 -0.29
C THR A 112 0.13 -16.59 -0.37
N GLY A 113 0.40 -17.87 -0.48
CA GLY A 113 -0.61 -18.94 -0.46
C GLY A 113 -1.37 -18.97 0.86
N LEU A 114 -0.66 -18.87 1.99
CA LEU A 114 -1.27 -18.93 3.33
C LEU A 114 -2.11 -17.69 3.64
N TYR A 115 -1.65 -16.50 3.22
CA TYR A 115 -2.27 -15.23 3.59
C TYR A 115 -3.18 -14.62 2.49
N ARG A 116 -3.54 -15.38 1.48
CA ARG A 116 -4.50 -14.95 0.44
C ARG A 116 -5.92 -14.80 0.96
N VAL A 117 -6.28 -15.57 1.97
CA VAL A 117 -7.59 -15.59 2.63
C VAL A 117 -7.43 -15.49 4.14
N PRO A 118 -8.50 -15.18 4.90
CA PRO A 118 -8.43 -15.19 6.36
C PRO A 118 -7.96 -16.55 6.88
N PHE A 119 -7.06 -16.55 7.87
CA PHE A 119 -6.30 -17.75 8.27
C PHE A 119 -7.19 -18.94 8.68
N GLN A 120 -8.36 -18.70 9.28
CA GLN A 120 -9.28 -19.76 9.68
C GLN A 120 -9.90 -20.53 8.50
N TYR A 121 -9.90 -19.94 7.31
CA TYR A 121 -10.35 -20.57 6.06
C TYR A 121 -9.20 -21.08 5.19
N SER A 122 -7.96 -20.66 5.48
CA SER A 122 -6.84 -20.76 4.54
C SER A 122 -6.47 -22.20 4.19
N ARG A 123 -6.50 -23.13 5.14
CA ARG A 123 -6.16 -24.54 4.87
C ARG A 123 -7.17 -25.21 3.96
N TYR A 124 -8.47 -25.01 4.21
CA TYR A 124 -9.52 -25.56 3.36
C TYR A 124 -9.42 -25.01 1.94
N VAL A 125 -9.25 -23.68 1.81
CA VAL A 125 -9.08 -23.04 0.50
C VAL A 125 -7.81 -23.53 -0.21
N ASN A 126 -6.68 -23.61 0.47
CA ASN A 126 -5.42 -24.07 -0.14
C ASN A 126 -5.48 -25.54 -0.59
N LYS A 127 -6.32 -26.36 0.04
CA LYS A 127 -6.53 -27.74 -0.36
C LYS A 127 -7.40 -27.84 -1.62
N HIS A 128 -8.43 -27.02 -1.74
CA HIS A 128 -9.49 -27.15 -2.74
C HIS A 128 -9.44 -26.09 -3.85
N LEU A 129 -9.29 -24.80 -3.52
CA LEU A 129 -9.24 -23.69 -4.49
C LEU A 129 -7.81 -23.24 -4.79
N LYS A 130 -7.02 -24.11 -5.41
CA LYS A 130 -5.69 -23.76 -5.85
C LYS A 130 -5.75 -22.82 -7.05
N SER A 131 -4.98 -21.74 -7.00
CA SER A 131 -4.82 -20.83 -8.14
C SER A 131 -3.35 -20.73 -8.53
N GLY A 132 -3.03 -20.86 -9.82
CA GLY A 132 -1.67 -20.71 -10.31
C GLY A 132 -1.14 -19.29 -10.11
N SER A 133 0.19 -19.16 -9.92
CA SER A 133 0.90 -17.89 -9.73
C SER A 133 1.91 -17.59 -10.85
N PHE A 134 1.92 -18.38 -11.91
CA PHE A 134 2.85 -18.23 -13.02
C PHE A 134 2.15 -17.65 -14.25
N LEU A 135 2.83 -16.72 -14.92
CA LEU A 135 2.40 -16.10 -16.17
C LEU A 135 3.44 -16.39 -17.27
N LYS A 136 2.97 -16.61 -18.48
CA LYS A 136 3.78 -16.87 -19.67
C LYS A 136 4.06 -15.60 -20.47
N SER A 137 3.08 -14.74 -20.60
CA SER A 137 3.17 -13.55 -21.46
C SER A 137 2.26 -12.43 -21.03
N SER A 138 2.46 -11.26 -21.60
CA SER A 138 1.58 -10.11 -21.49
C SER A 138 1.43 -9.42 -22.84
N ASN A 139 0.27 -8.81 -23.09
CA ASN A 139 0.01 -8.03 -24.30
C ASN A 139 -1.03 -6.94 -23.98
N GLY A 140 -0.71 -5.68 -24.27
CA GLY A 140 -1.60 -4.55 -24.00
C GLY A 140 -2.05 -4.48 -22.55
N THR A 141 -3.34 -4.72 -22.32
CA THR A 141 -3.99 -4.72 -21.00
C THR A 141 -4.14 -6.12 -20.38
N LYS A 142 -3.65 -7.16 -21.07
CA LYS A 142 -3.85 -8.55 -20.69
C LYS A 142 -2.56 -9.26 -20.31
N VAL A 143 -2.70 -10.30 -19.51
CA VAL A 143 -1.67 -11.28 -19.17
C VAL A 143 -2.18 -12.69 -19.47
N THR A 144 -1.26 -13.61 -19.82
CA THR A 144 -1.59 -15.01 -20.15
C THR A 144 -0.84 -15.94 -19.21
N ASP A 145 -1.52 -16.92 -18.64
CA ASP A 145 -0.92 -17.93 -17.78
C ASP A 145 -0.29 -19.09 -18.58
N LEU A 146 0.18 -20.14 -17.89
CA LEU A 146 0.80 -21.30 -18.53
C LEU A 146 -0.20 -22.20 -19.26
N ASP A 147 -1.48 -22.15 -18.87
CA ASP A 147 -2.56 -22.94 -19.44
C ASP A 147 -3.19 -22.24 -20.66
N GLY A 148 -2.75 -21.00 -20.97
CA GLY A 148 -3.24 -20.21 -22.10
C GLY A 148 -4.43 -19.33 -21.76
N ASN A 149 -4.83 -19.23 -20.50
CA ASN A 149 -5.91 -18.36 -20.09
C ASN A 149 -5.48 -16.89 -20.12
N GLU A 150 -6.29 -16.04 -20.74
CA GLU A 150 -6.08 -14.60 -20.79
C GLU A 150 -6.87 -13.88 -19.69
N PHE A 151 -6.23 -12.91 -19.03
CA PHE A 151 -6.82 -12.09 -17.99
C PHE A 151 -6.59 -10.62 -18.27
N TYR A 152 -7.57 -9.77 -17.99
CA TYR A 152 -7.33 -8.34 -17.84
C TYR A 152 -6.46 -8.08 -16.62
N ASP A 153 -5.30 -7.42 -16.81
CA ASP A 153 -4.34 -7.13 -15.74
C ASP A 153 -4.80 -5.96 -14.88
N LEU A 154 -5.49 -6.26 -13.79
CA LEU A 154 -5.82 -5.29 -12.74
C LEU A 154 -4.86 -5.39 -11.53
N THR A 155 -3.72 -6.05 -11.68
CA THR A 155 -2.63 -6.03 -10.69
C THR A 155 -1.84 -4.73 -10.79
N GLY A 156 -1.80 -4.13 -12.00
CA GLY A 156 -0.95 -3.03 -12.36
C GLY A 156 0.51 -3.25 -11.99
N SER A 157 0.96 -4.54 -11.88
CA SER A 157 2.28 -4.93 -11.41
C SER A 157 2.68 -4.17 -10.14
N TYR A 158 1.78 -4.13 -9.16
CA TYR A 158 1.93 -3.36 -7.89
C TYR A 158 2.21 -1.87 -8.06
N GLY A 159 1.75 -1.28 -9.17
CA GLY A 159 1.92 0.14 -9.49
C GLY A 159 3.04 0.45 -10.51
N VAL A 160 3.78 -0.55 -10.98
CA VAL A 160 4.78 -0.37 -12.04
C VAL A 160 4.09 -0.08 -13.37
N ASN A 161 3.05 -0.84 -13.71
CA ASN A 161 2.34 -0.72 -14.98
C ASN A 161 1.37 0.47 -14.97
N VAL A 162 1.82 1.62 -15.48
CA VAL A 162 0.99 2.83 -15.70
C VAL A 162 0.53 2.94 -17.15
N PHE A 163 1.39 2.58 -18.12
CA PHE A 163 1.15 2.85 -19.54
C PHE A 163 0.91 1.60 -20.40
N GLY A 164 0.78 0.43 -19.78
CA GLY A 164 0.62 -0.86 -20.46
C GLY A 164 1.93 -1.64 -20.55
N ASN A 165 1.83 -2.97 -20.56
CA ASN A 165 3.00 -3.85 -20.48
C ASN A 165 3.98 -3.65 -21.66
N ASP A 166 3.47 -3.43 -22.87
CA ASP A 166 4.30 -3.29 -24.07
C ASP A 166 5.13 -2.00 -24.06
N PHE A 167 4.62 -0.94 -23.40
CA PHE A 167 5.38 0.29 -23.18
C PHE A 167 6.68 0.02 -22.40
N TYR A 168 6.63 -0.80 -21.37
CA TYR A 168 7.80 -1.12 -20.52
C TYR A 168 8.76 -2.09 -21.22
N LYS A 169 8.25 -3.07 -21.98
CA LYS A 169 9.10 -3.92 -22.84
C LYS A 169 9.93 -3.06 -23.79
N GLU A 170 9.28 -2.09 -24.43
CA GLU A 170 9.98 -1.17 -25.34
C GLU A 170 11.01 -0.29 -24.63
N CYS A 171 10.72 0.21 -23.41
CA CYS A 171 11.69 0.98 -22.62
C CYS A 171 12.93 0.15 -22.27
N VAL A 172 12.75 -1.11 -21.89
CA VAL A 172 13.85 -2.02 -21.58
C VAL A 172 14.67 -2.32 -22.84
N ASP A 173 14.02 -2.70 -23.93
CA ASP A 173 14.69 -3.10 -25.18
C ASP A 173 15.51 -1.95 -25.79
N LYS A 174 14.94 -0.75 -25.83
CA LYS A 174 15.65 0.44 -26.32
C LYS A 174 16.74 0.90 -25.37
N GLY A 175 16.47 0.85 -24.04
CA GLY A 175 17.43 1.21 -23.02
C GLY A 175 18.68 0.31 -23.07
N ILE A 176 18.52 -1.00 -23.19
CA ILE A 176 19.65 -1.93 -23.34
C ILE A 176 20.48 -1.59 -24.59
N LYS A 177 19.83 -1.27 -25.70
CA LYS A 177 20.55 -0.86 -26.93
C LYS A 177 21.39 0.40 -26.74
N LYS A 178 20.87 1.42 -26.02
CA LYS A 178 21.59 2.68 -25.75
C LYS A 178 22.86 2.50 -24.93
N THR A 179 22.91 1.50 -24.05
CA THR A 179 24.01 1.28 -23.11
C THR A 179 24.79 -0.01 -23.36
N ARG A 180 24.56 -0.66 -24.52
CA ARG A 180 25.14 -1.98 -24.84
C ARG A 180 26.67 -1.98 -24.81
N GLU A 181 27.30 -0.93 -25.30
CA GLU A 181 28.77 -0.81 -25.36
C GLU A 181 29.40 -0.66 -23.97
N LEU A 182 28.73 0.05 -23.04
CA LEU A 182 29.19 0.17 -21.67
C LEU A 182 28.97 -1.13 -20.88
N GLY A 183 27.87 -1.84 -21.13
CA GLY A 183 27.49 -3.01 -20.36
C GLY A 183 27.17 -2.68 -18.88
N PRO A 184 27.32 -3.64 -17.96
CA PRO A 184 26.98 -3.46 -16.54
C PRO A 184 28.15 -2.85 -15.72
N VAL A 185 28.87 -1.87 -16.27
CA VAL A 185 29.97 -1.20 -15.56
C VAL A 185 29.39 -0.31 -14.45
N LEU A 186 29.86 -0.52 -13.22
CA LEU A 186 29.42 0.21 -12.02
C LEU A 186 30.55 1.09 -11.48
N GLY A 187 30.17 2.13 -10.73
CA GLY A 187 31.13 3.07 -10.11
C GLY A 187 31.42 4.31 -10.95
N ALA A 188 31.22 4.28 -12.26
CA ALA A 188 31.16 5.42 -13.17
C ALA A 188 29.73 5.56 -13.73
N TYR A 189 29.46 6.69 -14.38
CA TYR A 189 28.12 6.99 -14.91
C TYR A 189 28.12 7.04 -16.43
N HIS A 190 27.07 6.51 -17.05
CA HIS A 190 26.77 6.77 -18.44
C HIS A 190 26.23 8.20 -18.62
N PRO A 191 26.49 8.92 -19.73
CA PRO A 191 25.98 10.29 -19.96
C PRO A 191 24.46 10.45 -19.79
N LEU A 192 23.67 9.42 -20.07
CA LEU A 192 22.21 9.40 -19.84
C LEU A 192 21.80 9.74 -18.40
N VAL A 193 22.69 9.54 -17.42
CA VAL A 193 22.41 9.91 -16.03
C VAL A 193 22.25 11.43 -15.88
N ALA A 194 23.07 12.21 -16.60
CA ALA A 194 22.95 13.67 -16.57
C ALA A 194 21.62 14.14 -17.17
N ASP A 195 21.17 13.53 -18.27
CA ASP A 195 19.87 13.82 -18.89
C ASP A 195 18.69 13.44 -17.94
N ASN A 196 18.76 12.25 -17.34
CA ASN A 196 17.77 11.84 -16.35
C ASN A 196 17.68 12.81 -15.16
N ILE A 197 18.81 13.32 -14.67
CA ILE A 197 18.85 14.31 -13.57
C ILE A 197 18.13 15.59 -13.98
N LEU A 198 18.38 16.12 -15.18
CA LEU A 198 17.75 17.36 -15.66
C LEU A 198 16.22 17.19 -15.73
N ARG A 199 15.72 16.11 -16.32
CA ARG A 199 14.29 15.81 -16.44
C ARG A 199 13.63 15.60 -15.07
N LEU A 200 14.28 14.88 -14.16
CA LEU A 200 13.78 14.63 -12.82
C LEU A 200 13.73 15.90 -11.97
N LYS A 201 14.69 16.80 -12.12
CA LYS A 201 14.66 18.14 -11.48
C LYS A 201 13.48 18.97 -11.98
N GLU A 202 13.23 18.99 -13.28
CA GLU A 202 12.09 19.70 -13.87
C GLU A 202 10.74 19.11 -13.39
N ILE A 203 10.60 17.79 -13.40
CA ILE A 203 9.37 17.09 -12.98
C ILE A 203 9.11 17.30 -11.49
N SER A 204 10.13 17.11 -10.64
CA SER A 204 9.97 17.16 -9.19
C SER A 204 9.99 18.59 -8.63
N GLY A 205 10.55 19.56 -9.33
CA GLY A 205 10.80 20.91 -8.83
C GLY A 205 11.85 20.93 -7.71
N MET A 206 12.76 19.92 -7.69
CA MET A 206 13.80 19.76 -6.69
C MET A 206 15.19 20.11 -7.24
N ASP A 207 16.14 20.36 -6.32
CA ASP A 207 17.47 20.83 -6.68
C ASP A 207 18.44 19.69 -7.02
N GLU A 208 18.30 18.54 -6.37
CA GLU A 208 19.21 17.40 -6.45
C GLU A 208 18.48 16.05 -6.55
N VAL A 209 19.16 15.06 -7.13
CA VAL A 209 18.67 13.70 -7.35
C VAL A 209 19.65 12.67 -6.78
N SER A 210 19.14 11.61 -6.20
CA SER A 210 19.89 10.44 -5.74
C SER A 210 19.21 9.15 -6.21
N PHE A 211 19.97 8.27 -6.85
CA PHE A 211 19.48 7.00 -7.37
C PHE A 211 19.71 5.85 -6.39
N HIS A 212 18.77 4.93 -6.32
CA HIS A 212 18.70 3.75 -5.45
C HIS A 212 18.11 2.57 -6.22
N MET A 213 18.20 1.36 -5.65
CA MET A 213 17.67 0.14 -6.28
C MET A 213 16.19 -0.08 -6.03
N SER A 214 15.62 0.54 -5.01
CA SER A 214 14.21 0.35 -4.66
C SER A 214 13.59 1.59 -4.03
N GLY A 215 12.25 1.66 -4.04
CA GLY A 215 11.51 2.69 -3.31
C GLY A 215 11.79 2.65 -1.80
N THR A 216 12.02 1.46 -1.22
CA THR A 216 12.39 1.30 0.19
C THR A 216 13.70 2.04 0.51
N GLU A 217 14.72 1.87 -0.34
CA GLU A 217 16.00 2.57 -0.16
C GLU A 217 15.88 4.08 -0.33
N ALA A 218 15.11 4.55 -1.31
CA ALA A 218 14.87 5.97 -1.52
C ALA A 218 14.19 6.61 -0.30
N VAL A 219 13.15 5.96 0.25
CA VAL A 219 12.45 6.41 1.46
C VAL A 219 13.38 6.37 2.67
N MET A 220 14.16 5.31 2.84
CA MET A 220 15.13 5.19 3.93
C MET A 220 16.16 6.32 3.86
N GLN A 221 16.69 6.61 2.68
CA GLN A 221 17.64 7.71 2.49
C GLN A 221 17.00 9.08 2.77
N ALA A 222 15.76 9.31 2.34
CA ALA A 222 15.03 10.55 2.63
C ALA A 222 14.91 10.80 4.15
N VAL A 223 14.51 9.77 4.90
CA VAL A 223 14.39 9.89 6.37
C VAL A 223 15.75 10.08 7.04
N ARG A 224 16.79 9.37 6.59
CA ARG A 224 18.16 9.53 7.12
C ARG A 224 18.68 10.95 6.91
N LEU A 225 18.52 11.51 5.72
CA LEU A 225 18.92 12.89 5.40
C LEU A 225 18.10 13.91 6.20
N ALA A 226 16.80 13.72 6.34
CA ALA A 226 15.98 14.58 7.17
C ALA A 226 16.43 14.60 8.64
N ARG A 227 16.76 13.43 9.21
CA ARG A 227 17.34 13.33 10.57
C ARG A 227 18.71 14.02 10.68
N TYR A 228 19.57 13.76 9.69
CA TYR A 228 20.92 14.34 9.65
C TYR A 228 20.91 15.86 9.64
N HIS A 229 20.06 16.47 8.80
CA HIS A 229 20.00 17.93 8.66
C HIS A 229 19.21 18.63 9.77
N THR A 230 18.17 18.01 10.30
CA THR A 230 17.36 18.59 11.38
C THR A 230 17.96 18.38 12.78
N GLY A 231 18.86 17.42 12.94
CA GLY A 231 19.37 16.98 14.24
C GLY A 231 18.30 16.32 15.13
N LYS A 232 17.11 16.03 14.55
CA LYS A 232 15.97 15.45 15.26
C LYS A 232 15.82 13.98 14.88
N GLN A 233 15.14 13.17 15.71
CA GLN A 233 15.11 11.71 15.52
C GLN A 233 13.75 11.18 15.07
N LYS A 234 12.62 11.81 15.47
CA LYS A 234 11.30 11.23 15.27
C LYS A 234 10.81 11.37 13.84
N LEU A 235 10.41 10.23 13.27
CA LEU A 235 9.64 10.15 12.04
C LEU A 235 8.15 10.13 12.38
N VAL A 236 7.34 10.89 11.68
CA VAL A 236 5.88 10.74 11.67
C VAL A 236 5.45 10.11 10.35
N ARG A 237 4.69 9.00 10.44
CA ARG A 237 4.00 8.36 9.33
C ARG A 237 2.52 8.18 9.63
N PHE A 238 1.72 7.86 8.62
CA PHE A 238 0.27 7.71 8.80
C PHE A 238 -0.19 6.25 8.88
N CYS A 239 -1.27 6.03 9.64
CA CYS A 239 -1.83 4.71 9.84
C CYS A 239 -2.32 4.13 8.51
N GLY A 240 -1.87 2.95 8.15
CA GLY A 240 -2.24 2.26 6.91
C GLY A 240 -1.35 2.54 5.71
N ALA A 241 -0.48 3.54 5.76
CA ALA A 241 0.46 3.80 4.68
C ALA A 241 1.52 2.70 4.57
N TYR A 242 1.87 2.35 3.34
CA TYR A 242 3.01 1.50 3.02
C TYR A 242 4.14 2.34 2.42
N HIS A 243 5.34 2.19 2.97
CA HIS A 243 6.54 2.93 2.59
C HIS A 243 7.76 2.02 2.39
N GLY A 244 7.55 0.77 2.02
CA GLY A 244 8.58 -0.27 2.02
C GLY A 244 8.61 -1.05 3.34
N TRP A 245 9.63 -1.88 3.50
CA TRP A 245 9.75 -2.86 4.58
C TRP A 245 10.87 -2.54 5.60
N TRP A 246 11.48 -1.37 5.50
CA TRP A 246 12.46 -0.91 6.48
C TRP A 246 11.80 -0.71 7.87
N ASP A 247 12.53 -1.01 8.94
CA ASP A 247 12.04 -1.05 10.32
C ASP A 247 11.25 0.20 10.72
N ASP A 248 11.78 1.39 10.51
CA ASP A 248 11.14 2.64 10.94
C ASP A 248 9.79 2.91 10.25
N VAL A 249 9.58 2.37 9.05
CA VAL A 249 8.33 2.55 8.31
C VAL A 249 7.35 1.38 8.50
N GLN A 250 7.81 0.28 9.14
CA GLN A 250 7.00 -0.89 9.46
C GLN A 250 6.98 -1.19 10.97
N PRO A 251 6.46 -0.31 11.83
CA PRO A 251 6.58 -0.44 13.27
C PRO A 251 5.67 -1.52 13.91
N GLY A 252 4.73 -2.09 13.15
CA GLY A 252 3.70 -3.02 13.63
C GLY A 252 4.02 -4.49 13.46
N VAL A 253 2.96 -5.27 13.21
CA VAL A 253 3.04 -6.70 12.84
C VAL A 253 3.81 -6.83 11.54
N GLY A 254 4.63 -7.87 11.40
CA GLY A 254 5.52 -8.09 10.26
C GLY A 254 6.96 -7.60 10.48
N ASN A 255 7.20 -6.81 11.55
CA ASN A 255 8.54 -6.42 11.95
C ASN A 255 8.86 -7.02 13.32
N PRO A 256 9.85 -7.91 13.45
CA PRO A 256 10.26 -8.47 14.75
C PRO A 256 10.94 -7.43 15.65
N HIS A 257 11.52 -6.38 15.06
CA HIS A 257 12.27 -5.37 15.80
C HIS A 257 11.36 -4.26 16.37
N PRO A 258 11.52 -3.85 17.65
CA PRO A 258 10.76 -2.75 18.22
C PRO A 258 11.24 -1.40 17.70
N VAL A 259 10.37 -0.68 17.00
CA VAL A 259 10.66 0.67 16.50
C VAL A 259 10.34 1.71 17.57
N GLN A 260 11.32 2.57 17.90
CA GLN A 260 11.19 3.60 18.94
C GLN A 260 11.04 5.01 18.35
N ASP A 261 11.62 5.27 17.19
CA ASP A 261 11.74 6.63 16.63
C ASP A 261 10.67 6.96 15.59
N THR A 262 9.54 6.24 15.62
CA THR A 262 8.43 6.46 14.71
C THR A 262 7.10 6.66 15.44
N PHE A 263 6.38 7.71 15.04
CA PHE A 263 4.99 7.92 15.41
C PHE A 263 4.08 7.56 14.23
N THR A 264 3.15 6.63 14.46
CA THR A 264 2.06 6.36 13.52
C THR A 264 0.82 7.11 13.96
N LEU A 265 0.44 8.13 13.19
CA LEU A 265 -0.64 9.05 13.51
C LEU A 265 -1.82 8.89 12.55
N LYS A 266 -2.95 9.54 12.87
CA LYS A 266 -4.09 9.65 11.96
C LYS A 266 -3.81 10.67 10.88
N GLU A 267 -4.16 10.33 9.66
CA GLU A 267 -4.21 11.22 8.53
C GLU A 267 -5.52 12.04 8.54
N MET A 268 -5.54 13.20 7.93
CA MET A 268 -6.68 14.12 7.90
C MET A 268 -7.24 14.46 9.29
N ASP A 269 -6.37 14.58 10.29
CA ASP A 269 -6.75 14.76 11.70
C ASP A 269 -6.09 16.00 12.31
N MET A 270 -6.91 16.87 12.93
CA MET A 270 -6.44 18.10 13.56
C MET A 270 -5.57 17.84 14.80
N GLN A 271 -5.73 16.70 15.49
CA GLN A 271 -4.87 16.35 16.63
C GLN A 271 -3.47 16.03 16.16
N THR A 272 -3.34 15.43 14.96
CA THR A 272 -2.04 15.21 14.31
C THR A 272 -1.33 16.54 14.08
N LEU A 273 -1.99 17.54 13.51
CA LEU A 273 -1.39 18.87 13.32
C LEU A 273 -0.99 19.53 14.65
N ARG A 274 -1.80 19.35 15.72
CA ARG A 274 -1.45 19.83 17.08
C ARG A 274 -0.19 19.14 17.62
N VAL A 275 -0.05 17.83 17.42
CA VAL A 275 1.17 17.09 17.80
C VAL A 275 2.39 17.65 17.07
N LEU A 276 2.29 17.87 15.76
CA LEU A 276 3.39 18.44 14.97
C LEU A 276 3.78 19.85 15.46
N ARG A 277 2.80 20.71 15.79
CA ARG A 277 3.06 22.07 16.34
C ARG A 277 3.71 22.04 17.71
N SER A 278 3.34 21.08 18.58
CA SER A 278 3.76 21.07 20.00
C SER A 278 5.10 20.37 20.24
N ARG A 279 5.53 19.46 19.34
CA ARG A 279 6.75 18.67 19.52
C ARG A 279 7.94 19.32 18.83
N LYS A 280 9.12 19.16 19.45
CA LYS A 280 10.40 19.72 18.96
C LYS A 280 11.33 18.63 18.39
N ASP A 281 11.00 17.35 18.60
CA ASP A 281 11.85 16.18 18.30
C ASP A 281 11.51 15.50 16.94
N ILE A 282 10.59 16.07 16.15
CA ILE A 282 10.16 15.50 14.86
C ILE A 282 11.12 16.00 13.75
N ALA A 283 11.79 15.06 13.11
CA ALA A 283 12.67 15.31 11.97
C ALA A 283 11.89 15.49 10.67
N CYS A 284 10.95 14.59 10.42
CA CYS A 284 10.19 14.57 9.17
C CYS A 284 8.80 13.98 9.33
N VAL A 285 7.95 14.31 8.37
CA VAL A 285 6.67 13.67 8.10
C VAL A 285 6.77 12.97 6.76
N LEU A 286 6.46 11.68 6.73
CA LEU A 286 6.43 10.84 5.54
C LEU A 286 4.98 10.52 5.20
N ILE A 287 4.56 10.89 4.00
CA ILE A 287 3.19 10.71 3.53
C ILE A 287 3.18 10.00 2.17
N ASN A 288 2.27 9.03 2.03
CA ASN A 288 1.96 8.39 0.75
C ASN A 288 0.58 8.86 0.31
N PRO A 289 0.47 9.70 -0.74
CA PRO A 289 -0.80 10.28 -1.16
C PRO A 289 -1.85 9.27 -1.65
N LEU A 290 -1.47 8.02 -1.88
CA LEU A 290 -2.41 6.92 -2.13
C LEU A 290 -3.44 6.76 -1.00
N GLN A 291 -3.05 7.13 0.23
CA GLN A 291 -3.94 7.07 1.39
C GLN A 291 -5.15 8.01 1.29
N ALA A 292 -5.11 8.99 0.38
CA ALA A 292 -6.26 9.86 0.12
C ALA A 292 -7.54 9.07 -0.22
N LEU A 293 -7.41 7.90 -0.86
CA LEU A 293 -8.54 7.03 -1.20
C LEU A 293 -9.25 6.44 0.03
N HIS A 294 -8.52 6.20 1.11
CA HIS A 294 -9.04 5.62 2.35
C HIS A 294 -8.11 5.96 3.52
N PRO A 295 -8.17 7.22 4.00
CA PRO A 295 -7.32 7.68 5.08
C PRO A 295 -7.43 6.77 6.32
N ASN A 296 -6.30 6.53 6.97
CA ASN A 296 -6.20 5.67 8.16
C ASN A 296 -6.62 4.21 7.96
N ALA A 297 -6.92 3.81 6.73
CA ALA A 297 -7.12 2.41 6.42
C ALA A 297 -5.81 1.66 6.64
N ASN A 298 -5.93 0.41 7.02
CA ASN A 298 -4.76 -0.41 7.17
C ASN A 298 -4.24 -0.83 5.79
N ALA A 299 -2.92 -0.99 5.69
CA ALA A 299 -2.35 -1.76 4.60
C ALA A 299 -3.13 -3.09 4.47
N PRO A 300 -3.29 -3.60 3.26
CA PRO A 300 -4.01 -4.85 3.06
C PRO A 300 -3.45 -5.94 3.97
N GLY A 301 -4.27 -6.42 4.87
CA GLY A 301 -3.94 -7.48 5.82
C GLY A 301 -5.18 -8.32 6.08
N ASP A 302 -5.00 -9.51 6.60
CA ASP A 302 -6.02 -10.54 6.77
C ASP A 302 -7.30 -10.07 7.45
N SER A 303 -7.18 -9.14 8.39
CA SER A 303 -8.34 -8.60 9.08
C SER A 303 -9.23 -7.70 8.20
N MET A 304 -8.76 -7.27 7.05
CA MET A 304 -9.56 -6.51 6.09
C MET A 304 -10.39 -7.43 5.20
N LEU A 305 -10.02 -8.68 5.08
CA LEU A 305 -10.76 -9.69 4.36
C LEU A 305 -11.99 -10.18 5.14
N LEU A 306 -12.00 -9.99 6.47
CA LEU A 306 -13.07 -10.42 7.38
C LEU A 306 -14.17 -9.39 7.60
N GLY A 307 -13.89 -8.12 7.35
CA GLY A 307 -14.80 -7.02 7.64
C GLY A 307 -15.35 -6.37 6.38
N SER A 308 -16.62 -6.06 6.38
CA SER A 308 -17.28 -5.22 5.37
C SER A 308 -17.34 -3.75 5.79
N ASP A 309 -16.63 -3.36 6.84
CA ASP A 309 -16.59 -1.99 7.32
C ASP A 309 -15.56 -1.09 6.60
N ARG A 310 -14.97 -1.59 5.52
CA ARG A 310 -14.13 -0.79 4.64
C ARG A 310 -15.03 0.19 3.88
N SER A 311 -14.87 1.46 4.18
CA SER A 311 -15.38 2.54 3.34
C SER A 311 -14.21 3.19 2.61
N ALA A 312 -14.38 3.44 1.34
CA ALA A 312 -13.48 4.25 0.55
C ALA A 312 -14.28 5.40 -0.05
N SER A 313 -13.83 6.60 0.19
CA SER A 313 -14.36 7.80 -0.45
C SER A 313 -13.19 8.74 -0.69
N PHE A 314 -13.09 9.28 -1.88
CA PHE A 314 -12.05 10.23 -2.20
C PHE A 314 -12.68 11.60 -2.44
N ASP A 315 -12.21 12.58 -1.67
CA ASP A 315 -12.49 13.98 -1.85
C ASP A 315 -11.17 14.72 -2.02
N ARG A 316 -10.88 15.11 -3.25
CA ARG A 316 -9.63 15.77 -3.65
C ARG A 316 -9.44 17.09 -2.93
N ASP A 317 -10.49 17.89 -2.80
CA ASP A 317 -10.40 19.25 -2.25
C ASP A 317 -10.13 19.20 -0.75
N SER A 318 -10.87 18.36 -0.02
CA SER A 318 -10.66 18.15 1.41
C SER A 318 -9.25 17.61 1.70
N TYR A 319 -8.77 16.67 0.91
CA TYR A 319 -7.42 16.13 1.08
C TYR A 319 -6.34 17.17 0.76
N SER A 320 -6.49 17.90 -0.35
CA SER A 320 -5.58 18.98 -0.73
C SER A 320 -5.50 20.08 0.34
N LYS A 321 -6.64 20.48 0.90
CA LYS A 321 -6.70 21.46 1.99
C LYS A 321 -5.94 20.96 3.23
N TRP A 322 -6.15 19.69 3.61
CA TRP A 322 -5.44 19.12 4.75
C TRP A 322 -3.93 19.03 4.48
N LEU A 323 -3.52 18.64 3.27
CA LEU A 323 -2.12 18.53 2.89
C LEU A 323 -1.41 19.90 2.87
N LYS A 324 -2.10 20.97 2.44
CA LYS A 324 -1.60 22.35 2.53
C LYS A 324 -1.39 22.75 3.99
N ASN A 325 -2.35 22.50 4.87
CA ASN A 325 -2.19 22.76 6.31
C ASN A 325 -1.03 21.96 6.93
N LEU A 326 -0.84 20.72 6.49
CA LEU A 326 0.32 19.90 6.90
C LEU A 326 1.63 20.53 6.45
N ARG A 327 1.71 21.01 5.19
CA ARG A 327 2.88 21.70 4.64
C ARG A 327 3.24 22.96 5.45
N GLU A 328 2.24 23.78 5.77
CA GLU A 328 2.42 24.98 6.59
C GLU A 328 3.02 24.63 7.96
N VAL A 329 2.42 23.70 8.67
CA VAL A 329 2.91 23.25 9.98
C VAL A 329 4.34 22.69 9.89
N CYS A 330 4.66 21.93 8.85
CA CYS A 330 6.00 21.43 8.65
C CYS A 330 7.01 22.56 8.43
N SER A 331 6.65 23.59 7.63
CA SER A 331 7.47 24.75 7.37
C SER A 331 7.76 25.55 8.65
N ASP A 332 6.70 25.88 9.43
CA ASP A 332 6.79 26.65 10.66
C ASP A 332 7.63 25.97 11.73
N ARG A 333 7.67 24.63 11.73
CA ARG A 333 8.35 23.83 12.74
C ARG A 333 9.72 23.30 12.31
N GLY A 334 10.16 23.62 11.10
CA GLY A 334 11.40 23.08 10.53
C GLY A 334 11.38 21.55 10.50
N ILE A 335 10.24 20.97 10.07
CA ILE A 335 10.03 19.54 9.87
C ILE A 335 10.11 19.29 8.37
N ALA A 336 10.94 18.35 7.92
CA ALA A 336 10.99 17.98 6.52
C ALA A 336 9.72 17.24 6.10
N LEU A 337 9.03 17.72 5.06
CA LEU A 337 7.90 17.00 4.44
C LEU A 337 8.44 16.12 3.32
N ILE A 338 8.22 14.82 3.43
CA ILE A 338 8.61 13.80 2.46
C ILE A 338 7.35 13.26 1.80
N LEU A 339 7.23 13.40 0.48
CA LEU A 339 6.21 12.73 -0.31
C LEU A 339 6.76 11.42 -0.87
N ASP A 340 6.13 10.32 -0.49
CA ASP A 340 6.37 9.00 -1.08
C ASP A 340 5.45 8.83 -2.29
N GLU A 341 5.98 9.16 -3.45
CA GLU A 341 5.33 9.03 -4.75
C GLU A 341 5.74 7.75 -5.50
N VAL A 342 6.34 6.80 -4.82
CA VAL A 342 6.77 5.52 -5.43
C VAL A 342 5.61 4.80 -6.14
N PHE A 343 4.38 4.96 -5.64
CA PHE A 343 3.19 4.35 -6.24
C PHE A 343 2.40 5.32 -7.13
N VAL A 344 2.21 6.55 -6.69
CA VAL A 344 1.30 7.52 -7.35
C VAL A 344 2.00 8.43 -8.35
N GLY A 345 3.31 8.52 -8.29
CA GLY A 345 4.12 9.30 -9.24
C GLY A 345 3.86 8.86 -10.67
N PHE A 346 3.70 9.82 -11.58
CA PHE A 346 3.37 9.61 -13.01
C PHE A 346 2.04 8.87 -13.27
N ARG A 347 1.24 8.59 -12.25
CA ARG A 347 -0.04 7.89 -12.40
C ARG A 347 -1.24 8.82 -12.30
N ILE A 348 -1.24 9.73 -11.32
CA ILE A 348 -2.38 10.63 -11.05
C ILE A 348 -2.24 11.99 -11.75
N ALA A 349 -1.02 12.40 -12.06
CA ALA A 349 -0.68 13.58 -12.84
C ALA A 349 0.70 13.43 -13.48
N TYR A 350 1.03 14.25 -14.45
CA TYR A 350 2.31 14.24 -15.17
C TYR A 350 3.51 14.47 -14.22
N LYS A 351 3.42 15.45 -13.33
CA LYS A 351 4.41 15.75 -12.28
C LYS A 351 4.07 15.10 -10.93
N GLY A 352 3.16 14.12 -10.91
CA GLY A 352 2.80 13.34 -9.74
C GLY A 352 1.89 14.05 -8.74
N ALA A 353 2.00 13.67 -7.46
CA ALA A 353 1.12 14.12 -6.41
C ALA A 353 1.32 15.58 -6.02
N GLN A 354 2.51 16.15 -6.18
CA GLN A 354 2.75 17.57 -5.94
C GLN A 354 1.87 18.44 -6.85
N GLU A 355 1.85 18.12 -8.14
CA GLU A 355 0.98 18.78 -9.12
C GLU A 355 -0.50 18.53 -8.79
N TYR A 356 -0.87 17.27 -8.58
CA TYR A 356 -2.25 16.84 -8.38
C TYR A 356 -2.92 17.52 -7.18
N PHE A 357 -2.21 17.64 -6.05
CA PHE A 357 -2.73 18.24 -4.81
C PHE A 357 -2.32 19.71 -4.61
N GLY A 358 -1.47 20.26 -5.44
CA GLY A 358 -0.97 21.64 -5.34
C GLY A 358 -0.15 21.89 -4.07
N VAL A 359 0.74 20.96 -3.72
CA VAL A 359 1.58 21.03 -2.52
C VAL A 359 3.02 20.63 -2.84
N SER A 360 3.99 21.46 -2.48
CA SER A 360 5.41 21.16 -2.63
C SER A 360 6.00 20.53 -1.37
N ALA A 361 6.75 19.45 -1.55
CA ALA A 361 7.51 18.79 -0.49
C ALA A 361 8.93 19.35 -0.33
N ASP A 362 9.66 18.89 0.68
CA ASP A 362 11.10 19.11 0.81
C ASP A 362 11.90 17.98 0.14
N LEU A 363 11.35 16.76 0.15
CA LEU A 363 11.91 15.55 -0.44
C LEU A 363 10.79 14.76 -1.09
N VAL A 364 11.05 14.16 -2.27
CA VAL A 364 10.11 13.32 -3.00
C VAL A 364 10.80 12.01 -3.37
N CYS A 365 10.13 10.88 -3.08
CA CYS A 365 10.61 9.56 -3.43
C CYS A 365 9.82 9.01 -4.61
N TYR A 366 10.51 8.64 -5.69
CA TYR A 366 9.94 7.97 -6.85
C TYR A 366 10.46 6.53 -6.95
N GLY A 367 9.84 5.73 -7.81
CA GLY A 367 10.25 4.36 -8.09
C GLY A 367 9.30 3.69 -9.07
N LYS A 368 9.21 2.35 -9.00
CA LYS A 368 8.27 1.56 -9.80
C LYS A 368 8.29 1.95 -11.29
N THR A 369 7.24 2.60 -11.78
CA THR A 369 7.08 2.98 -13.18
C THR A 369 8.26 3.75 -13.76
N LEU A 370 8.91 4.60 -12.94
CA LEU A 370 10.04 5.42 -13.36
C LEU A 370 11.24 4.58 -13.84
N GLY A 371 11.39 3.35 -13.37
CA GLY A 371 12.44 2.44 -13.83
C GLY A 371 12.27 1.93 -15.25
N GLY A 372 11.21 2.34 -15.97
CA GLY A 372 10.94 1.83 -17.32
C GLY A 372 10.71 0.31 -17.37
N GLY A 373 10.26 -0.29 -16.27
CA GLY A 373 10.07 -1.73 -16.10
C GLY A 373 11.16 -2.41 -15.26
N LEU A 374 12.26 -1.72 -14.94
CA LEU A 374 13.37 -2.22 -14.13
C LEU A 374 13.32 -1.69 -12.70
N PRO A 375 13.93 -2.39 -11.71
CA PRO A 375 13.97 -1.97 -10.31
C PRO A 375 14.69 -0.64 -10.13
N VAL A 376 14.04 0.32 -9.48
CA VAL A 376 14.63 1.62 -9.16
C VAL A 376 13.95 2.28 -7.97
N GLY A 377 14.71 3.07 -7.23
CA GLY A 377 14.25 4.10 -6.33
C GLY A 377 14.98 5.40 -6.63
N VAL A 378 14.27 6.51 -6.56
CA VAL A 378 14.87 7.84 -6.79
C VAL A 378 14.41 8.76 -5.68
N LEU A 379 15.36 9.48 -5.09
CA LEU A 379 15.11 10.56 -4.15
C LEU A 379 15.46 11.88 -4.82
N CYS A 380 14.47 12.76 -4.92
CA CYS A 380 14.65 14.16 -5.30
C CYS A 380 14.46 15.05 -4.08
N GLY A 381 15.28 16.11 -3.92
CA GLY A 381 15.18 16.94 -2.74
C GLY A 381 15.81 18.31 -2.86
N LYS A 382 15.46 19.16 -1.89
CA LYS A 382 16.06 20.49 -1.74
C LYS A 382 17.53 20.39 -1.38
N HIS A 383 18.37 21.22 -1.99
CA HIS A 383 19.83 21.25 -1.78
C HIS A 383 20.23 21.16 -0.31
N ARG A 384 19.59 21.96 0.55
CA ARG A 384 19.85 21.98 2.00
C ARG A 384 19.66 20.63 2.71
N LEU A 385 18.85 19.70 2.14
CA LEU A 385 18.58 18.37 2.72
C LEU A 385 19.33 17.24 2.01
N MET A 386 19.85 17.47 0.79
CA MET A 386 20.49 16.41 0.00
C MET A 386 21.99 16.29 0.28
N LYS A 387 22.62 17.31 0.86
CA LYS A 387 24.04 17.30 1.20
C LYS A 387 24.36 16.22 2.25
N ARG A 388 25.34 15.38 1.98
CA ARG A 388 25.66 14.18 2.78
C ARG A 388 26.87 14.35 3.71
N PHE A 389 27.42 15.53 3.79
CA PHE A 389 28.59 15.85 4.60
C PHE A 389 28.48 17.29 5.09
N ARG A 390 29.30 17.62 6.09
CA ARG A 390 29.48 19.01 6.61
C ARG A 390 30.86 19.50 6.25
N ASP A 391 30.92 20.70 5.71
CA ASP A 391 32.24 21.30 5.31
C ASP A 391 33.12 21.57 6.51
N ASP A 392 32.51 21.98 7.64
CA ASP A 392 33.20 22.29 8.90
C ASP A 392 33.48 21.05 9.77
N LYS A 393 32.93 19.89 9.41
CA LYS A 393 33.05 18.62 10.16
C LYS A 393 33.17 17.44 9.19
N PRO A 394 34.30 17.24 8.54
CA PRO A 394 34.42 16.29 7.43
C PRO A 394 34.20 14.81 7.81
N ALA A 395 34.26 14.46 9.09
CA ALA A 395 33.93 13.14 9.60
C ALA A 395 32.43 12.95 9.92
N ASP A 396 31.66 14.04 10.00
CA ASP A 396 30.18 13.98 10.21
C ASP A 396 29.47 13.84 8.85
N ILE A 397 29.23 12.59 8.45
CA ILE A 397 28.68 12.24 7.15
C ILE A 397 27.40 11.41 7.27
N CYS A 398 26.50 11.53 6.28
CA CYS A 398 25.34 10.67 6.08
C CYS A 398 25.56 9.80 4.85
N PHE A 399 26.39 8.76 4.99
CA PHE A 399 26.74 7.89 3.89
C PHE A 399 25.67 6.82 3.64
N ALA A 400 25.24 6.68 2.39
CA ALA A 400 24.48 5.55 1.89
C ALA A 400 24.69 5.41 0.38
N ARG A 401 25.19 4.28 -0.04
CA ARG A 401 25.39 3.92 -1.44
C ARG A 401 25.27 2.41 -1.62
N GLY A 402 24.37 1.98 -2.49
CA GLY A 402 24.27 0.59 -2.93
C GLY A 402 25.16 0.33 -4.14
N THR A 403 25.65 -0.89 -4.28
CA THR A 403 26.51 -1.32 -5.40
C THR A 403 25.88 -1.01 -6.76
N PHE A 404 24.59 -1.27 -6.91
CA PHE A 404 23.86 -1.16 -8.18
C PHE A 404 23.15 0.18 -8.39
N ASN A 405 23.39 1.17 -7.54
CA ASN A 405 22.83 2.50 -7.74
C ASN A 405 23.33 3.08 -9.06
N SER A 406 22.42 3.61 -9.86
CA SER A 406 22.68 4.13 -11.22
C SER A 406 23.18 3.05 -12.19
N HIS A 407 22.71 1.81 -12.07
CA HIS A 407 23.02 0.74 -13.00
C HIS A 407 22.73 1.17 -14.46
N PRO A 408 23.66 1.01 -15.42
CA PRO A 408 23.50 1.57 -16.77
C PRO A 408 22.20 1.19 -17.47
N TYR A 409 21.80 -0.08 -17.42
CA TYR A 409 20.55 -0.55 -18.07
C TYR A 409 19.31 0.04 -17.39
N VAL A 410 19.32 0.20 -16.07
CA VAL A 410 18.23 0.83 -15.33
C VAL A 410 18.12 2.31 -15.68
N MET A 411 19.25 3.02 -15.72
CA MET A 411 19.29 4.43 -16.11
C MET A 411 18.84 4.65 -17.55
N ALA A 412 19.17 3.72 -18.45
CA ALA A 412 18.76 3.81 -19.84
C ALA A 412 17.27 3.47 -20.05
N ALA A 413 16.73 2.48 -19.36
CA ALA A 413 15.28 2.21 -19.39
C ALA A 413 14.48 3.37 -18.78
N MET A 414 14.98 4.00 -17.70
CA MET A 414 14.43 5.24 -17.14
C MET A 414 14.49 6.39 -18.15
N ASN A 415 15.58 6.54 -18.86
CA ASN A 415 15.74 7.58 -19.87
C ASN A 415 14.69 7.43 -20.99
N GLU A 416 14.51 6.21 -21.50
CA GLU A 416 13.45 5.90 -22.46
C GLU A 416 12.05 6.22 -21.91
N PHE A 417 11.79 5.89 -20.66
CA PHE A 417 10.55 6.23 -19.97
C PHE A 417 10.34 7.74 -19.93
N LEU A 418 11.34 8.51 -19.52
CA LEU A 418 11.27 9.97 -19.40
C LEU A 418 11.10 10.64 -20.76
N GLU A 419 11.84 10.22 -21.80
CA GLU A 419 11.70 10.71 -23.16
C GLU A 419 10.29 10.48 -23.71
N LYS A 420 9.75 9.26 -23.53
CA LYS A 420 8.38 8.94 -23.96
C LYS A 420 7.34 9.76 -23.18
N LEU A 421 7.56 9.99 -21.90
CA LEU A 421 6.65 10.76 -21.05
C LEU A 421 6.47 12.21 -21.57
N GLU A 422 7.49 12.79 -22.20
CA GLU A 422 7.45 14.14 -22.79
C GLU A 422 6.67 14.20 -24.09
N THR A 423 6.39 13.06 -24.73
CA THR A 423 5.64 13.02 -25.98
C THR A 423 4.20 13.50 -25.79
N ARG A 424 3.66 14.20 -26.79
CA ARG A 424 2.26 14.64 -26.80
C ARG A 424 1.30 13.48 -26.52
N LYS A 425 1.53 12.32 -27.15
CA LYS A 425 0.73 11.11 -26.97
C LYS A 425 0.56 10.69 -25.50
N LEU A 426 1.60 10.84 -24.66
CA LEU A 426 1.50 10.51 -23.24
C LEU A 426 1.00 11.67 -22.39
N ARG A 427 1.31 12.90 -22.74
CA ARG A 427 0.75 14.09 -22.07
C ARG A 427 -0.76 14.15 -22.20
N ASP A 428 -1.30 13.89 -23.39
CA ASP A 428 -2.74 13.85 -23.66
C ASP A 428 -3.49 12.82 -22.79
N LYS A 429 -2.82 11.76 -22.30
CA LYS A 429 -3.42 10.78 -21.37
C LYS A 429 -3.80 11.35 -20.00
N TYR A 430 -3.20 12.46 -19.61
CA TYR A 430 -3.53 13.13 -18.35
C TYR A 430 -4.69 14.11 -18.48
N GLU A 431 -5.05 14.48 -19.71
CA GLU A 431 -6.18 15.37 -19.95
C GLU A 431 -7.50 14.69 -19.58
N GLY A 432 -8.23 15.31 -18.66
CA GLY A 432 -9.51 14.78 -18.19
C GLY A 432 -9.41 13.45 -17.46
N LEU A 433 -8.23 13.06 -16.96
CA LEU A 433 -7.97 11.76 -16.34
C LEU A 433 -8.95 11.42 -15.21
N ASP A 434 -9.18 12.34 -14.27
CA ASP A 434 -10.13 12.13 -13.18
C ASP A 434 -11.57 11.97 -13.71
N ARG A 435 -11.97 12.76 -14.69
CA ARG A 435 -13.31 12.68 -15.30
C ARG A 435 -13.55 11.30 -15.91
N ILE A 436 -12.57 10.80 -16.68
CA ILE A 436 -12.66 9.47 -17.34
C ILE A 436 -12.80 8.36 -16.29
N TRP A 437 -11.92 8.32 -15.29
CA TRP A 437 -11.92 7.25 -14.31
C TRP A 437 -13.08 7.33 -13.32
N ASN A 438 -13.52 8.54 -12.95
CA ASN A 438 -14.70 8.75 -12.11
C ASN A 438 -15.97 8.29 -12.83
N GLU A 439 -16.09 8.58 -14.14
CA GLU A 439 -17.23 8.13 -14.94
C GLU A 439 -17.26 6.60 -15.08
N ARG A 440 -16.10 5.97 -15.33
CA ARG A 440 -15.99 4.51 -15.36
C ARG A 440 -16.39 3.87 -14.02
N ALA A 441 -15.97 4.42 -12.89
CA ALA A 441 -16.36 3.94 -11.57
C ALA A 441 -17.86 4.12 -11.32
N ARG A 442 -18.43 5.26 -11.74
CA ARG A 442 -19.86 5.54 -11.66
C ARG A 442 -20.69 4.55 -12.48
N ILE A 443 -20.25 4.24 -13.70
CA ILE A 443 -20.92 3.27 -14.59
C ILE A 443 -20.91 1.88 -13.93
N LEU A 444 -19.77 1.39 -13.43
CA LEU A 444 -19.72 0.09 -12.76
C LEU A 444 -20.64 0.06 -11.53
N ASN A 445 -20.57 1.07 -10.66
CA ASN A 445 -21.44 1.15 -9.48
C ASN A 445 -22.92 1.18 -9.84
N LYS A 446 -23.30 1.84 -10.93
CA LYS A 446 -24.68 1.86 -11.42
C LYS A 446 -25.16 0.43 -11.75
N HIS A 447 -24.38 -0.33 -12.53
CA HIS A 447 -24.72 -1.72 -12.86
C HIS A 447 -24.82 -2.62 -11.62
N LEU A 448 -23.92 -2.44 -10.62
CA LEU A 448 -23.95 -3.21 -9.39
C LEU A 448 -25.21 -2.92 -8.56
N VAL A 449 -25.63 -1.65 -8.48
CA VAL A 449 -26.86 -1.23 -7.78
C VAL A 449 -28.11 -1.75 -8.50
N GLU A 450 -28.19 -1.61 -9.83
CA GLU A 450 -29.32 -2.10 -10.64
C GLU A 450 -29.55 -3.60 -10.47
N LYS A 451 -28.50 -4.38 -10.23
CA LYS A 451 -28.55 -5.82 -9.99
C LYS A 451 -28.62 -6.20 -8.50
N ASN A 452 -28.76 -5.22 -7.59
CA ASN A 452 -28.78 -5.43 -6.14
C ASN A 452 -27.58 -6.20 -5.59
N LEU A 453 -26.39 -6.00 -6.16
CA LEU A 453 -25.16 -6.64 -5.73
C LEU A 453 -24.51 -5.86 -4.58
N PRO A 454 -24.11 -6.50 -3.45
CA PRO A 454 -23.65 -5.81 -2.25
C PRO A 454 -22.16 -5.41 -2.33
N VAL A 455 -21.73 -4.95 -3.47
CA VAL A 455 -20.35 -4.53 -3.75
C VAL A 455 -20.34 -3.21 -4.48
N GLN A 456 -19.34 -2.39 -4.21
CA GLN A 456 -19.11 -1.10 -4.85
C GLN A 456 -17.64 -0.78 -4.98
N VAL A 457 -17.30 0.15 -5.85
CA VAL A 457 -15.94 0.64 -6.04
C VAL A 457 -15.83 2.14 -5.76
N SER A 458 -14.66 2.55 -5.27
CA SER A 458 -14.25 3.95 -5.16
C SER A 458 -12.88 4.10 -5.77
N ASN A 459 -12.54 5.27 -6.30
CA ASN A 459 -11.31 5.45 -7.06
C ASN A 459 -10.57 6.74 -6.71
N LEU A 460 -9.26 6.69 -6.90
CA LEU A 460 -8.35 7.81 -7.07
C LEU A 460 -7.72 7.62 -8.45
N SER A 461 -8.22 8.35 -9.46
CA SER A 461 -7.85 8.11 -10.85
C SER A 461 -7.98 6.62 -11.22
N SER A 462 -6.96 6.01 -11.82
CA SER A 462 -6.93 4.60 -12.24
C SER A 462 -6.70 3.58 -11.11
N ILE A 463 -6.65 4.03 -9.87
CA ILE A 463 -6.50 3.18 -8.69
C ILE A 463 -7.85 3.04 -8.01
N TRP A 464 -8.38 1.82 -7.97
CA TRP A 464 -9.69 1.56 -7.42
C TRP A 464 -9.62 0.68 -6.16
N THR A 465 -10.62 0.79 -5.33
CA THR A 465 -10.81 -0.07 -4.16
C THR A 465 -12.23 -0.64 -4.18
N VAL A 466 -12.33 -1.93 -3.98
CA VAL A 466 -13.59 -2.64 -3.78
C VAL A 466 -14.00 -2.53 -2.31
N SER A 467 -15.24 -2.17 -2.07
CA SER A 467 -15.87 -2.19 -0.75
C SER A 467 -17.25 -2.88 -0.84
N TYR A 468 -17.80 -3.24 0.31
CA TYR A 468 -19.04 -4.01 0.38
C TYR A 468 -20.07 -3.23 1.17
N THR A 469 -21.32 -3.26 0.69
CA THR A 469 -22.43 -2.51 1.31
C THR A 469 -23.12 -3.32 2.41
N GLU A 470 -22.94 -4.65 2.41
CA GLU A 470 -23.52 -5.55 3.40
C GLU A 470 -22.43 -6.30 4.19
N PRO A 471 -22.64 -6.54 5.49
CA PRO A 471 -21.73 -7.33 6.30
C PRO A 471 -21.69 -8.80 5.83
N SER A 472 -20.47 -9.33 5.59
CA SER A 472 -20.28 -10.73 5.27
C SER A 472 -18.94 -11.24 5.76
N ARG A 473 -18.88 -12.51 6.15
CA ARG A 473 -17.63 -13.21 6.48
C ARG A 473 -16.95 -13.78 5.24
N TYR A 474 -17.58 -13.70 4.06
CA TYR A 474 -17.14 -14.35 2.81
C TYR A 474 -16.74 -13.38 1.70
N ASN A 475 -16.65 -12.07 1.98
CA ASN A 475 -16.27 -11.08 0.97
C ASN A 475 -14.94 -11.41 0.25
N TRP A 476 -14.03 -12.12 0.91
CA TRP A 476 -12.77 -12.60 0.36
C TRP A 476 -12.93 -13.64 -0.77
N MET A 477 -14.07 -14.34 -0.85
CA MET A 477 -14.36 -15.28 -1.94
C MET A 477 -14.43 -14.59 -3.30
N PHE A 478 -14.78 -13.31 -3.35
CA PHE A 478 -14.99 -12.57 -4.59
C PHE A 478 -13.75 -12.57 -5.51
N GLN A 479 -12.54 -12.62 -4.94
CA GLN A 479 -11.30 -12.72 -5.74
C GLN A 479 -11.25 -13.97 -6.63
N TYR A 480 -11.85 -15.08 -6.21
CA TYR A 480 -11.85 -16.32 -6.98
C TYR A 480 -12.85 -16.26 -8.13
N TYR A 481 -14.02 -15.66 -7.89
CA TYR A 481 -14.99 -15.38 -8.95
C TYR A 481 -14.45 -14.41 -9.98
N LEU A 482 -13.79 -13.33 -9.55
CA LEU A 482 -13.14 -12.39 -10.47
C LEU A 482 -12.06 -13.09 -11.33
N LYS A 483 -11.27 -13.98 -10.74
CA LYS A 483 -10.27 -14.75 -11.48
C LYS A 483 -10.93 -15.71 -12.48
N ALA A 484 -11.99 -16.38 -12.10
CA ALA A 484 -12.74 -17.27 -12.99
C ALA A 484 -13.36 -16.52 -14.18
N GLU A 485 -13.71 -15.25 -14.01
CA GLU A 485 -14.22 -14.37 -15.06
C GLU A 485 -13.14 -13.64 -15.86
N GLY A 486 -11.87 -14.01 -15.72
CA GLY A 486 -10.78 -13.44 -16.53
C GLY A 486 -10.19 -12.13 -16.02
N ILE A 487 -10.23 -11.88 -14.72
CA ILE A 487 -9.59 -10.73 -14.09
C ILE A 487 -8.39 -11.17 -13.24
N ALA A 488 -7.19 -10.70 -13.58
CA ALA A 488 -6.01 -10.90 -12.76
C ALA A 488 -5.95 -9.84 -11.65
N LEU A 489 -5.84 -10.30 -10.40
CA LEU A 489 -5.67 -9.47 -9.21
C LEU A 489 -4.31 -9.70 -8.58
N SER A 490 -3.83 -8.72 -7.81
CA SER A 490 -2.66 -8.91 -6.95
C SER A 490 -2.91 -10.07 -5.97
N TRP A 491 -1.83 -10.72 -5.52
CA TRP A 491 -1.91 -11.88 -4.62
C TRP A 491 -2.65 -11.61 -3.31
N VAL A 492 -2.66 -10.38 -2.88
CA VAL A 492 -3.39 -9.95 -1.69
C VAL A 492 -4.81 -9.59 -2.11
N GLY A 493 -5.81 -10.32 -1.66
CA GLY A 493 -7.23 -10.04 -1.91
C GLY A 493 -7.71 -8.74 -1.27
N THR A 494 -6.99 -7.65 -1.51
CA THR A 494 -7.16 -6.35 -0.85
C THR A 494 -8.36 -5.57 -1.34
N GLY A 495 -9.01 -6.05 -2.40
CA GLY A 495 -9.99 -5.27 -3.12
C GLY A 495 -9.38 -4.08 -3.89
N ARG A 496 -8.07 -4.05 -4.11
CA ARG A 496 -7.45 -3.02 -4.93
C ARG A 496 -7.35 -3.49 -6.37
N LEU A 497 -7.89 -2.67 -7.28
CA LEU A 497 -7.79 -2.82 -8.72
C LEU A 497 -6.93 -1.68 -9.25
N ILE A 498 -5.88 -2.01 -9.98
CA ILE A 498 -4.90 -1.03 -10.47
C ILE A 498 -4.90 -1.09 -11.99
N PHE A 499 -5.62 -0.17 -12.61
CA PHE A 499 -5.67 -0.08 -14.07
C PHE A 499 -4.44 0.66 -14.61
N SER A 500 -3.96 0.26 -15.77
CA SER A 500 -3.05 1.08 -16.56
C SER A 500 -3.84 2.12 -17.37
N LEU A 501 -3.18 3.22 -17.74
CA LEU A 501 -3.84 4.32 -18.49
C LEU A 501 -4.05 4.00 -19.98
N ASN A 502 -3.67 2.81 -20.42
CA ASN A 502 -3.92 2.35 -21.80
C ASN A 502 -5.20 1.52 -21.96
N PHE A 503 -5.97 1.30 -20.87
CA PHE A 503 -7.29 0.68 -21.00
C PHE A 503 -8.20 1.53 -21.89
N SER A 504 -8.61 0.95 -23.01
CA SER A 504 -9.63 1.53 -23.90
C SER A 504 -11.04 1.42 -23.26
N ASP A 505 -12.03 2.08 -23.85
CA ASP A 505 -13.42 1.90 -23.42
C ASP A 505 -13.92 0.47 -23.71
N GLN A 506 -13.40 -0.16 -24.77
CA GLN A 506 -13.70 -1.56 -25.07
C GLN A 506 -13.15 -2.50 -23.98
N ASP A 507 -11.88 -2.31 -23.56
CA ASP A 507 -11.29 -3.08 -22.46
C ASP A 507 -12.05 -2.86 -21.16
N PHE A 508 -12.40 -1.61 -20.86
CA PHE A 508 -13.17 -1.28 -19.66
C PHE A 508 -14.56 -1.95 -19.67
N ASN A 509 -15.27 -1.91 -20.79
CA ASN A 509 -16.57 -2.56 -20.92
C ASN A 509 -16.48 -4.08 -20.76
N ALA A 510 -15.40 -4.70 -21.21
CA ALA A 510 -15.16 -6.12 -20.99
C ALA A 510 -14.91 -6.42 -19.50
N VAL A 511 -14.04 -5.63 -18.84
CA VAL A 511 -13.81 -5.74 -17.39
C VAL A 511 -15.10 -5.54 -16.60
N LEU A 512 -15.93 -4.55 -16.99
CA LEU A 512 -17.24 -4.32 -16.36
C LEU A 512 -18.11 -5.56 -16.41
N LYS A 513 -18.22 -6.20 -17.60
CA LYS A 513 -18.98 -7.44 -17.77
C LYS A 513 -18.44 -8.57 -16.88
N CYS A 514 -17.13 -8.79 -16.89
CA CYS A 514 -16.48 -9.80 -16.05
C CYS A 514 -16.73 -9.54 -14.54
N PHE A 515 -16.61 -8.28 -14.12
CA PHE A 515 -16.79 -7.91 -12.72
C PHE A 515 -18.24 -8.13 -12.24
N VAL A 516 -19.21 -7.71 -13.05
CA VAL A 516 -20.64 -7.89 -12.76
C VAL A 516 -21.00 -9.37 -12.77
N SER A 517 -20.56 -10.15 -13.76
CA SER A 517 -20.79 -11.61 -13.84
C SER A 517 -20.21 -12.34 -12.61
N ALA A 518 -19.00 -11.99 -12.19
CA ALA A 518 -18.38 -12.54 -10.99
C ALA A 518 -19.21 -12.27 -9.73
N ALA A 519 -19.76 -11.06 -9.61
CA ALA A 519 -20.59 -10.68 -8.48
C ALA A 519 -21.95 -11.39 -8.48
N GLU A 520 -22.60 -11.52 -9.63
CA GLU A 520 -23.84 -12.28 -9.78
C GLU A 520 -23.66 -13.75 -9.38
N LYS A 521 -22.65 -14.43 -9.93
CA LYS A 521 -22.34 -15.83 -9.60
C LYS A 521 -22.04 -16.03 -8.11
N MET A 522 -21.29 -15.12 -7.50
CA MET A 522 -21.02 -15.18 -6.07
C MET A 522 -22.29 -15.01 -5.23
N GLN A 523 -23.22 -14.16 -5.65
CA GLN A 523 -24.50 -13.97 -4.98
C GLN A 523 -25.43 -15.17 -5.18
N GLU A 524 -25.52 -15.71 -6.40
CA GLU A 524 -26.29 -16.91 -6.74
C GLU A 524 -25.81 -18.12 -5.93
N ASP A 525 -24.52 -18.25 -5.68
CA ASP A 525 -23.94 -19.30 -4.86
C ASP A 525 -24.10 -19.06 -3.34
N GLY A 526 -24.87 -18.04 -2.92
CA GLY A 526 -25.27 -17.81 -1.54
C GLY A 526 -24.18 -17.22 -0.64
N TRP A 527 -23.02 -16.78 -1.18
CA TRP A 527 -21.93 -16.22 -0.37
C TRP A 527 -22.26 -14.86 0.25
N TRP A 528 -23.21 -14.13 -0.34
CA TRP A 528 -23.76 -12.88 0.18
C TRP A 528 -25.17 -13.04 0.73
N TRP A 529 -25.47 -14.23 1.28
CA TRP A 529 -26.71 -14.42 2.04
C TRP A 529 -26.83 -13.42 3.18
N LYS A 530 -27.99 -12.76 3.29
CA LYS A 530 -28.23 -11.72 4.30
C LYS A 530 -28.74 -12.36 5.59
N ASN A 531 -27.93 -12.23 6.65
CA ASN A 531 -28.36 -12.50 8.01
C ASN A 531 -28.79 -11.19 8.67
N PRO A 532 -30.10 -11.02 9.07
CA PRO A 532 -30.59 -9.80 9.68
C PRO A 532 -29.86 -9.41 10.99
N GLU A 533 -29.31 -10.39 11.71
CA GLU A 533 -28.55 -10.18 12.95
C GLU A 533 -27.07 -9.88 12.72
N MET A 534 -26.60 -10.04 11.47
CA MET A 534 -25.20 -9.86 11.14
C MET A 534 -24.86 -8.38 10.95
N SER A 535 -23.93 -7.90 11.74
CA SER A 535 -23.36 -6.58 11.61
C SER A 535 -21.82 -6.67 11.67
N ASN A 536 -21.11 -5.64 11.21
CA ASN A 536 -19.66 -5.57 11.36
C ASN A 536 -19.21 -5.73 12.84
N LYS A 537 -20.05 -5.29 13.78
CA LYS A 537 -19.79 -5.44 15.21
C LYS A 537 -19.94 -6.89 15.68
N THR A 538 -20.99 -7.60 15.21
CA THR A 538 -21.21 -9.01 15.51
C THR A 538 -20.11 -9.87 14.91
N ILE A 539 -19.71 -9.64 13.67
CA ILE A 539 -18.56 -10.32 13.02
C ILE A 539 -17.29 -10.16 13.84
N LYS A 540 -16.94 -8.92 14.23
CA LYS A 540 -15.76 -8.68 15.07
C LYS A 540 -15.82 -9.40 16.42
N ARG A 541 -16.99 -9.45 17.05
CA ARG A 541 -17.20 -10.17 18.32
C ARG A 541 -17.11 -11.68 18.17
N SER A 542 -17.65 -12.26 17.09
CA SER A 542 -17.54 -13.70 16.85
C SER A 542 -16.08 -14.11 16.63
N ILE A 543 -15.33 -13.37 15.83
CA ILE A 543 -13.89 -13.61 15.62
C ILE A 543 -13.10 -13.54 16.94
N LEU A 544 -13.36 -12.53 17.78
CA LEU A 544 -12.71 -12.43 19.08
C LEU A 544 -13.06 -13.60 19.99
N ARG A 545 -14.30 -14.10 19.96
CA ARG A 545 -14.74 -15.29 20.71
C ARG A 545 -14.06 -16.55 20.19
N GLU A 546 -13.96 -16.73 18.88
CA GLU A 546 -13.27 -17.85 18.24
C GLU A 546 -11.79 -17.87 18.66
N MET A 547 -11.11 -16.73 18.57
CA MET A 547 -9.71 -16.57 19.00
C MET A 547 -9.53 -16.88 20.48
N PHE A 548 -10.44 -16.42 21.33
CA PHE A 548 -10.40 -16.71 22.76
C PHE A 548 -10.62 -18.20 23.07
N ASN A 549 -11.56 -18.84 22.38
CA ASN A 549 -11.82 -20.27 22.55
C ASN A 549 -10.62 -21.10 22.11
N ALA A 550 -9.99 -20.77 20.97
CA ALA A 550 -8.79 -21.43 20.50
C ALA A 550 -7.63 -21.26 21.49
N TRP A 551 -7.47 -20.06 22.05
CA TRP A 551 -6.46 -19.81 23.09
C TRP A 551 -6.73 -20.63 24.36
N ARG A 552 -7.98 -20.74 24.82
CA ARG A 552 -8.33 -21.61 25.97
C ARG A 552 -8.03 -23.08 25.70
N GLN A 553 -8.26 -23.54 24.47
CA GLN A 553 -7.97 -24.93 24.09
C GLN A 553 -6.46 -25.19 24.07
N SER A 554 -5.66 -24.24 23.54
CA SER A 554 -4.19 -24.36 23.54
C SER A 554 -3.60 -24.43 24.96
N LEU A 555 -4.18 -23.71 25.93
CA LEU A 555 -3.75 -23.78 27.33
C LEU A 555 -4.10 -25.10 28.01
N LYS A 556 -5.11 -25.84 27.55
CA LYS A 556 -5.46 -27.16 28.09
C LYS A 556 -4.66 -28.31 27.48
N ALA A 557 -3.98 -28.05 26.37
CA ALA A 557 -3.15 -29.03 25.66
C ALA A 557 -1.66 -28.98 26.09
N ILE A 558 -1.31 -28.03 26.95
CA ILE A 558 -0.02 -27.93 27.68
C ILE A 558 -0.18 -28.51 29.07
#